data_7ae84b9dfb6c495008444bd434a41f37
#
_entry.id   7ae84b9dfb6c495008444bd434a41f37
#
_cell.length_a   1.000
_cell.length_b   1.000
_cell.length_c   1.000
_cell.angle_alpha   90.00
_cell.angle_beta   90.00
_cell.angle_gamma   90.00
#
_symmetry.space_group_name_H-M   'P 1'
#
loop_
_entity.id
_entity.type
_entity.pdbx_description
1 polymer ?
#
loop_
_entity_poly.entity_id
_entity_poly.type
_entity_poly.pdbx_seq_one_letter_code
_entity_poly.pdbx_strand_id
1 'polypeptide(L)'
;HIVNAKHFARVRGLIDPYKVVLGGTARESSLKIEPTILDGVTPDDAVMQEEIFAPILPVIPWRTLDEAIAFVRDRPRPLALYLFTRDKAVERRVLGACDFGGGCVNDTVIHLASPGLPFGGVGPSGMGQYHGKYSFDAFSHPQAIVRRGSRPHIPVRDLPYTGGKER
;
A
#
# COMPACT_ATOMS: atom_id res chain seq x y z
N HIS A 1 11.08 -7.69 -19.81
CA HIS A 1 12.02 -6.61 -20.17
C HIS A 1 11.84 -5.42 -19.25
N ILE A 2 12.95 -4.80 -18.84
CA ILE A 2 12.92 -3.51 -18.13
C ILE A 2 12.62 -2.40 -19.13
N VAL A 3 11.85 -1.40 -18.72
CA VAL A 3 11.26 -0.38 -19.59
C VAL A 3 12.28 0.44 -20.39
N ASN A 4 13.46 0.70 -19.84
CA ASN A 4 14.54 1.45 -20.50
C ASN A 4 15.90 1.18 -19.85
N ALA A 5 16.97 1.63 -20.49
CA ALA A 5 18.35 1.42 -20.05
C ALA A 5 18.65 2.07 -18.68
N LYS A 6 18.06 3.24 -18.36
CA LYS A 6 18.22 3.91 -17.07
C LYS A 6 17.70 3.03 -15.93
N HIS A 7 16.46 2.51 -16.07
CA HIS A 7 15.88 1.61 -15.08
C HIS A 7 16.60 0.26 -15.03
N PHE A 8 17.07 -0.25 -16.17
CA PHE A 8 17.89 -1.46 -16.20
C PHE A 8 19.16 -1.31 -15.36
N ALA A 9 19.90 -0.22 -15.56
CA ALA A 9 21.11 0.05 -14.77
C ALA A 9 20.82 0.20 -13.28
N ARG A 10 19.74 0.92 -12.92
CA ARG A 10 19.29 1.06 -11.53
C ARG A 10 19.00 -0.31 -10.91
N VAL A 11 18.16 -1.10 -11.53
CA VAL A 11 17.75 -2.42 -11.02
C VAL A 11 18.93 -3.38 -10.91
N ARG A 12 19.82 -3.37 -11.89
CA ARG A 12 21.08 -4.16 -11.85
C ARG A 12 21.92 -3.79 -10.64
N GLY A 13 21.98 -2.51 -10.28
CA GLY A 13 22.71 -2.01 -9.10
C GLY A 13 22.09 -2.43 -7.77
N LEU A 14 20.82 -2.89 -7.74
CA LEU A 14 20.18 -3.40 -6.53
C LEU A 14 20.52 -4.87 -6.23
N ILE A 15 21.11 -5.58 -7.18
CA ILE A 15 21.44 -7.00 -7.04
C ILE A 15 22.82 -7.12 -6.40
N ASP A 16 22.84 -7.51 -5.14
CA ASP A 16 24.08 -7.94 -4.48
C ASP A 16 24.39 -9.39 -4.91
N PRO A 17 25.47 -9.62 -5.69
CA PRO A 17 25.80 -10.95 -6.20
C PRO A 17 26.08 -11.97 -5.11
N TYR A 18 26.51 -11.54 -3.92
CA TYR A 18 26.75 -12.43 -2.78
C TYR A 18 25.50 -12.93 -2.08
N LYS A 19 24.36 -12.30 -2.36
CA LYS A 19 23.05 -12.64 -1.79
C LYS A 19 22.12 -13.38 -2.78
N VAL A 20 22.55 -13.53 -4.04
CA VAL A 20 21.77 -14.24 -5.06
C VAL A 20 21.74 -15.73 -4.77
N VAL A 21 20.55 -16.27 -4.58
CA VAL A 21 20.30 -17.72 -4.44
C VAL A 21 19.59 -18.31 -5.66
N LEU A 22 18.96 -17.46 -6.48
CA LEU A 22 18.35 -17.86 -7.75
C LEU A 22 18.40 -16.69 -8.74
N GLY A 23 18.61 -16.95 -10.02
CA GLY A 23 18.66 -15.94 -11.07
C GLY A 23 19.92 -15.10 -11.03
N GLY A 24 19.77 -13.78 -11.09
CA GLY A 24 20.89 -12.81 -11.00
C GLY A 24 21.46 -12.41 -12.37
N THR A 25 21.12 -13.10 -13.45
CA THR A 25 21.61 -12.78 -14.78
C THR A 25 20.93 -11.51 -15.32
N ALA A 26 21.73 -10.56 -15.77
CA ALA A 26 21.26 -9.35 -16.42
C ALA A 26 21.85 -9.24 -17.83
N ARG A 27 21.00 -9.05 -18.84
CA ARG A 27 21.37 -8.91 -20.24
C ARG A 27 21.04 -7.54 -20.76
N GLU A 28 22.03 -6.68 -20.86
CA GLU A 28 21.88 -5.28 -21.20
C GLU A 28 21.34 -5.07 -22.63
N SER A 29 21.84 -5.88 -23.62
CA SER A 29 21.43 -5.75 -25.02
C SER A 29 19.93 -5.96 -25.25
N SER A 30 19.25 -6.66 -24.34
CA SER A 30 17.81 -6.92 -24.39
C SER A 30 17.05 -6.29 -23.21
N LEU A 31 17.71 -5.53 -22.34
CA LEU A 31 17.16 -4.95 -21.12
C LEU A 31 16.45 -5.99 -20.23
N LYS A 32 16.98 -7.20 -20.18
CA LYS A 32 16.35 -8.32 -19.50
C LYS A 32 17.11 -8.66 -18.22
N ILE A 33 16.37 -8.75 -17.11
CA ILE A 33 16.86 -9.26 -15.84
C ILE A 33 16.04 -10.50 -15.50
N GLU A 34 16.71 -11.58 -15.17
CA GLU A 34 16.04 -12.82 -14.75
C GLU A 34 15.33 -12.62 -13.40
N PRO A 35 14.22 -13.33 -13.14
CA PRO A 35 13.67 -13.43 -11.81
C PRO A 35 14.76 -13.83 -10.81
N THR A 36 14.99 -12.97 -9.82
CA THR A 36 16.14 -13.07 -8.91
C THR A 36 15.65 -13.12 -7.48
N ILE A 37 16.14 -14.09 -6.71
CA ILE A 37 15.90 -14.17 -5.27
C ILE A 37 17.18 -13.82 -4.54
N LEU A 38 17.10 -12.87 -3.61
CA LEU A 38 18.18 -12.48 -2.71
C LEU A 38 17.86 -12.98 -1.32
N ASP A 39 18.77 -13.74 -0.69
CA ASP A 39 18.64 -14.21 0.69
C ASP A 39 19.63 -13.49 1.61
N GLY A 40 19.35 -13.49 2.90
CA GLY A 40 20.16 -12.77 3.89
C GLY A 40 20.15 -11.26 3.71
N VAL A 41 19.07 -10.74 3.13
CA VAL A 41 18.89 -9.29 2.96
C VAL A 41 18.64 -8.63 4.30
N THR A 42 19.25 -7.46 4.50
CA THR A 42 19.05 -6.62 5.67
C THR A 42 18.28 -5.35 5.31
N PRO A 43 17.70 -4.66 6.28
CA PRO A 43 17.02 -3.38 6.06
C PRO A 43 17.87 -2.31 5.37
N ASP A 44 19.20 -2.37 5.54
CA ASP A 44 20.15 -1.36 5.05
C ASP A 44 20.65 -1.65 3.64
N ASP A 45 20.33 -2.79 3.07
CA ASP A 45 20.74 -3.15 1.72
C ASP A 45 20.09 -2.24 0.66
N ALA A 46 20.78 -1.98 -0.42
CA ALA A 46 20.34 -1.12 -1.51
C ALA A 46 18.96 -1.50 -2.05
N VAL A 47 18.65 -2.80 -2.12
CA VAL A 47 17.36 -3.35 -2.58
C VAL A 47 16.19 -2.98 -1.67
N MET A 48 16.45 -2.55 -0.43
CA MET A 48 15.43 -2.16 0.56
C MET A 48 15.24 -0.64 0.69
N GLN A 49 16.02 0.18 -0.03
CA GLN A 49 15.99 1.63 0.11
C GLN A 49 15.00 2.32 -0.82
N GLU A 50 14.52 1.64 -1.83
CA GLU A 50 13.56 2.17 -2.81
C GLU A 50 12.60 1.08 -3.31
N GLU A 51 11.53 1.49 -3.97
CA GLU A 51 10.65 0.54 -4.66
C GLU A 51 11.40 -0.15 -5.80
N ILE A 52 11.48 -1.47 -5.75
CA ILE A 52 12.29 -2.25 -6.70
C ILE A 52 11.73 -2.12 -8.13
N PHE A 53 10.42 -2.30 -8.30
CA PHE A 53 9.70 -2.27 -9.59
C PHE A 53 10.36 -3.15 -10.68
N ALA A 54 10.79 -4.34 -10.28
CA ALA A 54 11.55 -5.28 -11.11
C ALA A 54 11.46 -6.71 -10.56
N PRO A 55 11.88 -7.73 -11.32
CA PRO A 55 11.77 -9.13 -10.92
C PRO A 55 12.85 -9.54 -9.90
N ILE A 56 12.93 -8.82 -8.79
CA ILE A 56 13.82 -9.14 -7.66
C ILE A 56 12.98 -9.34 -6.41
N LEU A 57 13.19 -10.44 -5.71
CA LEU A 57 12.56 -10.80 -4.45
C LEU A 57 13.61 -10.84 -3.34
N PRO A 58 13.71 -9.80 -2.50
CA PRO A 58 14.51 -9.86 -1.29
C PRO A 58 13.80 -10.69 -0.22
N VAL A 59 14.54 -11.58 0.43
CA VAL A 59 14.05 -12.42 1.52
C VAL A 59 14.74 -12.01 2.80
N ILE A 60 13.93 -11.66 3.80
CA ILE A 60 14.36 -11.27 5.13
C ILE A 60 13.79 -12.26 6.14
N PRO A 61 14.62 -13.07 6.82
CA PRO A 61 14.14 -13.98 7.85
C PRO A 61 13.74 -13.20 9.11
N TRP A 62 12.73 -13.68 9.79
CA TRP A 62 12.30 -13.19 11.10
C TRP A 62 12.18 -14.36 12.10
N ARG A 63 12.32 -14.07 13.37
CA ARG A 63 12.24 -15.09 14.44
C ARG A 63 10.88 -15.15 15.09
N THR A 64 10.25 -13.99 15.24
CA THR A 64 8.95 -13.87 15.89
C THR A 64 7.99 -13.04 15.02
N LEU A 65 6.70 -13.33 15.13
CA LEU A 65 5.67 -12.56 14.42
C LEU A 65 5.72 -11.07 14.78
N ASP A 66 6.13 -10.74 16.01
CA ASP A 66 6.27 -9.35 16.44
C ASP A 66 7.37 -8.61 15.68
N GLU A 67 8.50 -9.27 15.41
CA GLU A 67 9.57 -8.71 14.58
C GLU A 67 9.05 -8.43 13.16
N ALA A 68 8.31 -9.36 12.57
CA ALA A 68 7.76 -9.17 11.22
C ALA A 68 6.74 -8.00 11.18
N ILE A 69 5.86 -7.91 12.17
CA ILE A 69 4.89 -6.81 12.29
C ILE A 69 5.62 -5.48 12.49
N ALA A 70 6.59 -5.42 13.39
CA ALA A 70 7.39 -4.21 13.64
C ALA A 70 8.12 -3.78 12.36
N PHE A 71 8.73 -4.72 11.65
CA PHE A 71 9.42 -4.46 10.38
C PHE A 71 8.50 -3.77 9.35
N VAL A 72 7.25 -4.21 9.22
CA VAL A 72 6.28 -3.58 8.30
C VAL A 72 5.85 -2.20 8.81
N ARG A 73 5.58 -2.05 10.11
CA ARG A 73 5.08 -0.81 10.71
C ARG A 73 6.11 0.33 10.74
N ASP A 74 7.38 -0.01 10.90
CA ASP A 74 8.48 0.97 10.98
C ASP A 74 8.87 1.52 9.60
N ARG A 75 8.18 1.09 8.54
CA ARG A 75 8.39 1.52 7.16
C ARG A 75 7.22 2.30 6.59
N PRO A 76 7.43 3.03 5.48
CA PRO A 76 6.34 3.62 4.74
C PRO A 76 5.27 2.58 4.40
N ARG A 77 3.98 2.95 4.60
CA ARG A 77 2.86 2.04 4.38
C ARG A 77 2.85 1.53 2.94
N PRO A 78 2.87 0.20 2.73
CA PRO A 78 2.96 -0.38 1.40
C PRO A 78 1.62 -0.27 0.65
N LEU A 79 1.69 -0.30 -0.68
CA LEU A 79 0.50 -0.42 -1.53
C LEU A 79 -0.22 -1.74 -1.31
N ALA A 80 0.52 -2.83 -1.13
CA ALA A 80 -0.05 -4.16 -0.94
C ALA A 80 0.68 -4.95 0.15
N LEU A 81 -0.10 -5.78 0.87
CA LEU A 81 0.40 -6.77 1.82
C LEU A 81 -0.19 -8.13 1.48
N TYR A 82 0.67 -9.13 1.32
CA TYR A 82 0.27 -10.52 1.09
C TYR A 82 0.69 -11.39 2.27
N LEU A 83 -0.28 -12.03 2.90
CA LEU A 83 -0.06 -12.86 4.07
C LEU A 83 -0.35 -14.33 3.74
N PHE A 84 0.62 -15.19 3.96
CA PHE A 84 0.45 -16.63 3.81
C PHE A 84 0.45 -17.30 5.19
N THR A 85 -0.71 -17.78 5.62
CA THR A 85 -0.87 -18.46 6.91
C THR A 85 -2.12 -19.35 6.93
N ARG A 86 -2.08 -20.40 7.75
CA ARG A 86 -3.26 -21.20 8.11
C ARG A 86 -3.82 -20.84 9.50
N ASP A 87 -3.06 -20.07 10.27
CA ASP A 87 -3.45 -19.66 11.62
C ASP A 87 -4.30 -18.38 11.59
N LYS A 88 -5.54 -18.50 11.98
CA LYS A 88 -6.49 -17.39 12.06
C LYS A 88 -6.15 -16.35 13.13
N ALA A 89 -5.37 -16.71 14.15
CA ALA A 89 -4.89 -15.75 15.13
C ALA A 89 -3.77 -14.87 14.53
N VAL A 90 -2.85 -15.47 13.78
CA VAL A 90 -1.82 -14.76 13.02
C VAL A 90 -2.47 -13.82 12.00
N GLU A 91 -3.45 -14.32 11.23
CA GLU A 91 -4.19 -13.50 10.24
C GLU A 91 -4.79 -12.25 10.90
N ARG A 92 -5.61 -12.41 11.94
CA ARG A 92 -6.22 -11.28 12.65
C ARG A 92 -5.18 -10.31 13.21
N ARG A 93 -4.09 -10.84 13.75
CA ARG A 93 -3.04 -10.03 14.36
C ARG A 93 -2.30 -9.17 13.33
N VAL A 94 -1.90 -9.75 12.21
CA VAL A 94 -1.19 -9.03 11.14
C VAL A 94 -2.10 -7.98 10.49
N LEU A 95 -3.32 -8.37 10.09
CA LEU A 95 -4.27 -7.47 9.45
C LEU A 95 -4.73 -6.33 10.37
N GLY A 96 -4.77 -6.56 11.69
CA GLY A 96 -5.13 -5.54 12.67
C GLY A 96 -3.97 -4.63 13.11
N ALA A 97 -2.72 -5.04 12.86
CA ALA A 97 -1.54 -4.32 13.32
C ALA A 97 -0.83 -3.54 12.20
N CYS A 98 -1.00 -3.91 10.94
CA CYS A 98 -0.32 -3.31 9.80
C CYS A 98 -1.29 -2.48 8.96
N ASP A 99 -0.87 -1.26 8.60
CA ASP A 99 -1.59 -0.42 7.63
C ASP A 99 -1.02 -0.64 6.23
N PHE A 100 -1.90 -0.84 5.24
CA PHE A 100 -1.54 -1.04 3.82
C PHE A 100 -2.72 -0.65 2.91
N GLY A 101 -2.47 -0.45 1.62
CA GLY A 101 -3.50 -0.07 0.68
C GLY A 101 -4.54 -1.17 0.43
N GLY A 102 -4.08 -2.37 0.14
CA GLY A 102 -4.91 -3.56 -0.07
C GLY A 102 -4.07 -4.82 0.02
N GLY A 103 -4.70 -6.00 -0.07
CA GLY A 103 -3.92 -7.23 0.04
C GLY A 103 -4.72 -8.51 -0.09
N CYS A 104 -4.02 -9.63 0.06
CA CYS A 104 -4.60 -10.96 0.03
C CYS A 104 -4.10 -11.81 1.20
N VAL A 105 -4.92 -12.76 1.61
CA VAL A 105 -4.51 -13.85 2.49
C VAL A 105 -4.46 -15.14 1.67
N ASN A 106 -3.30 -15.79 1.67
CA ASN A 106 -2.99 -17.01 0.91
C ASN A 106 -3.13 -16.84 -0.62
N ASP A 107 -2.95 -15.61 -1.10
CA ASP A 107 -2.92 -15.27 -2.52
C ASP A 107 -2.11 -13.99 -2.73
N THR A 108 -1.90 -13.62 -3.99
CA THR A 108 -1.23 -12.38 -4.39
C THR A 108 -2.02 -11.70 -5.51
N VAL A 109 -1.93 -10.37 -5.59
CA VAL A 109 -2.41 -9.57 -6.74
C VAL A 109 -3.93 -9.58 -6.94
N ILE A 110 -4.63 -10.68 -6.72
CA ILE A 110 -6.05 -10.89 -7.10
C ILE A 110 -7.01 -9.84 -6.51
N HIS A 111 -6.66 -9.18 -5.38
CA HIS A 111 -7.49 -8.14 -4.78
C HIS A 111 -7.72 -6.96 -5.74
N LEU A 112 -6.79 -6.67 -6.64
CA LEU A 112 -6.93 -5.60 -7.63
C LEU A 112 -7.86 -5.96 -8.81
N ALA A 113 -8.14 -7.24 -9.02
CA ALA A 113 -9.01 -7.70 -10.11
C ALA A 113 -10.50 -7.62 -9.75
N SER A 114 -10.85 -7.44 -8.48
CA SER A 114 -12.23 -7.36 -8.04
C SER A 114 -12.81 -5.96 -8.23
N PRO A 115 -13.84 -5.76 -9.07
CA PRO A 115 -14.45 -4.44 -9.24
C PRO A 115 -15.24 -3.97 -8.00
N GLY A 116 -15.54 -4.88 -7.07
CA GLY A 116 -16.24 -4.58 -5.82
C GLY A 116 -15.33 -4.13 -4.67
N LEU A 117 -14.00 -4.23 -4.85
CA LEU A 117 -13.03 -3.80 -3.85
C LEU A 117 -12.34 -2.50 -4.27
N PRO A 118 -12.06 -1.59 -3.31
CA PRO A 118 -11.25 -0.42 -3.61
C PRO A 118 -9.80 -0.82 -3.89
N PHE A 119 -9.18 -0.16 -4.84
CA PHE A 119 -7.75 -0.25 -5.07
C PHE A 119 -7.10 1.12 -4.93
N GLY A 120 -6.11 1.22 -4.07
CA GLY A 120 -5.37 2.45 -3.80
C GLY A 120 -4.41 2.28 -2.64
N GLY A 121 -3.43 3.17 -2.57
CA GLY A 121 -2.44 3.21 -1.49
C GLY A 121 -2.92 3.99 -0.26
N VAL A 122 -2.06 4.07 0.74
CA VAL A 122 -2.26 4.84 1.96
C VAL A 122 -1.00 5.63 2.33
N GLY A 123 -1.12 6.95 2.45
CA GLY A 123 0.01 7.83 2.72
C GLY A 123 1.06 7.79 1.59
N PRO A 124 2.30 7.34 1.86
CA PRO A 124 3.36 7.32 0.85
C PRO A 124 3.08 6.42 -0.36
N SER A 125 2.28 5.36 -0.20
CA SER A 125 1.94 4.47 -1.31
C SER A 125 0.81 4.98 -2.21
N GLY A 126 0.12 6.07 -1.84
CA GLY A 126 -0.90 6.70 -2.67
C GLY A 126 -1.98 7.41 -1.89
N MET A 127 -2.79 8.20 -2.59
CA MET A 127 -3.97 8.89 -2.09
C MET A 127 -5.18 8.54 -2.94
N GLY A 128 -6.32 8.33 -2.25
CA GLY A 128 -7.55 7.96 -2.92
C GLY A 128 -7.58 6.49 -3.34
N GLN A 129 -8.68 6.10 -3.94
CA GLN A 129 -8.92 4.72 -4.36
C GLN A 129 -9.91 4.70 -5.52
N TYR A 130 -9.88 3.65 -6.33
CA TYR A 130 -10.75 3.49 -7.47
C TYR A 130 -11.25 2.04 -7.58
N HIS A 131 -11.96 1.71 -8.57
CA HIS A 131 -12.79 0.57 -8.95
C HIS A 131 -14.26 0.75 -8.55
N GLY A 132 -15.16 0.37 -9.45
CA GLY A 132 -16.62 0.34 -9.24
C GLY A 132 -17.15 1.65 -8.63
N LYS A 133 -17.85 1.53 -7.51
CA LYS A 133 -18.44 2.68 -6.80
C LYS A 133 -17.37 3.68 -6.32
N TYR A 134 -16.18 3.23 -5.95
CA TYR A 134 -15.11 4.11 -5.49
C TYR A 134 -14.61 5.06 -6.58
N SER A 135 -14.56 4.58 -7.84
CA SER A 135 -14.28 5.45 -8.99
C SER A 135 -15.37 6.50 -9.18
N PHE A 136 -16.65 6.10 -9.09
CA PHE A 136 -17.76 7.03 -9.19
C PHE A 136 -17.68 8.10 -8.10
N ASP A 137 -17.47 7.71 -6.85
CA ASP A 137 -17.35 8.62 -5.72
C ASP A 137 -16.16 9.58 -5.88
N ALA A 138 -15.00 9.08 -6.35
CA ALA A 138 -13.80 9.89 -6.57
C ALA A 138 -13.97 10.98 -7.63
N PHE A 139 -14.80 10.75 -8.67
CA PHE A 139 -15.11 11.72 -9.71
C PHE A 139 -16.41 12.48 -9.51
N SER A 140 -17.09 12.28 -8.36
CA SER A 140 -18.37 12.89 -8.03
C SER A 140 -18.21 13.88 -6.88
N HIS A 141 -18.99 14.96 -6.93
CA HIS A 141 -19.05 15.93 -5.84
C HIS A 141 -20.40 15.80 -5.11
N PRO A 142 -20.41 15.34 -3.84
CA PRO A 142 -21.64 15.30 -3.06
C PRO A 142 -22.07 16.73 -2.68
N GLN A 143 -23.28 17.13 -3.08
CA GLN A 143 -23.85 18.42 -2.74
C GLN A 143 -24.82 18.27 -1.57
N ALA A 144 -24.48 18.86 -0.43
CA ALA A 144 -25.35 18.86 0.73
C ALA A 144 -26.42 19.97 0.62
N ILE A 145 -27.70 19.59 0.62
CA ILE A 145 -28.84 20.53 0.59
C ILE A 145 -29.73 20.26 1.78
N VAL A 146 -29.87 21.25 2.67
CA VAL A 146 -30.83 21.22 3.76
C VAL A 146 -32.08 21.97 3.33
N ARG A 147 -33.22 21.27 3.21
CA ARG A 147 -34.53 21.90 3.03
C ARG A 147 -35.19 22.07 4.38
N ARG A 148 -35.59 23.29 4.68
CA ARG A 148 -36.33 23.62 5.88
C ARG A 148 -37.68 24.23 5.50
N GLY A 149 -38.72 23.85 6.20
CA GLY A 149 -40.00 24.55 6.16
C GLY A 149 -39.90 25.93 6.83
N SER A 150 -40.89 26.77 6.59
CA SER A 150 -40.97 28.10 7.20
C SER A 150 -41.20 28.06 8.72
N ARG A 151 -41.60 26.91 9.25
CA ARG A 151 -41.86 26.70 10.68
C ARG A 151 -41.31 25.33 11.14
N PRO A 152 -40.87 25.19 12.40
CA PRO A 152 -40.71 26.24 13.40
C PRO A 152 -39.48 27.15 13.11
N HIS A 153 -39.56 28.39 13.56
CA HIS A 153 -38.42 29.30 13.60
C HIS A 153 -37.43 28.83 14.66
N ILE A 154 -36.12 28.93 14.38
CA ILE A 154 -35.04 28.55 15.31
C ILE A 154 -34.26 29.83 15.73
N PRO A 155 -34.64 30.48 16.80
CA PRO A 155 -34.09 31.80 17.18
C PRO A 155 -32.60 31.82 17.47
N VAL A 156 -31.99 30.64 17.80
CA VAL A 156 -30.54 30.54 18.06
C VAL A 156 -29.68 30.92 16.84
N ARG A 157 -30.26 30.99 15.64
CA ARG A 157 -29.59 31.40 14.41
C ARG A 157 -29.66 32.87 14.08
N ASP A 158 -30.43 33.65 14.88
CA ASP A 158 -30.66 35.06 14.58
C ASP A 158 -29.67 35.93 15.34
N LEU A 159 -29.25 37.01 14.69
CA LEU A 159 -28.48 38.08 15.32
C LEU A 159 -29.41 39.07 16.02
N PRO A 160 -28.95 39.73 17.09
CA PRO A 160 -27.70 39.51 17.81
C PRO A 160 -27.72 38.21 18.65
N TYR A 161 -26.59 37.59 18.83
CA TYR A 161 -26.44 36.46 19.75
C TYR A 161 -26.40 36.97 21.18
N THR A 162 -27.53 36.95 21.85
CA THR A 162 -27.68 37.42 23.23
C THR A 162 -28.13 36.30 24.15
N GLY A 163 -27.64 36.24 25.35
CA GLY A 163 -28.13 35.37 26.44
C GLY A 163 -28.24 33.89 26.08
N GLY A 164 -27.17 33.14 26.18
CA GLY A 164 -27.18 31.69 26.02
C GLY A 164 -27.21 31.15 24.57
N LYS A 165 -27.22 32.04 23.58
CA LYS A 165 -27.11 31.66 22.16
C LYS A 165 -25.65 31.39 21.71
N GLU A 166 -24.69 31.63 22.60
CA GLU A 166 -23.22 31.49 22.34
C GLU A 166 -22.68 30.07 22.60
N ARG A 167 -23.56 29.06 22.74
CA ARG A 167 -23.14 27.68 22.97
C ARG A 167 -23.41 26.77 21.79
#